data_3a363ca18f66afea856f07091dcd30d7
#
_entry.id   3a363ca18f66afea856f07091dcd30d7
#
_cell.length_a   1.000
_cell.length_b   1.000
_cell.length_c   1.000
_cell.angle_alpha   90.00
_cell.angle_beta   90.00
_cell.angle_gamma   90.00
#
_symmetry.space_group_name_H-M   'P 1'
#
loop_
_entity.id
_entity.type
_entity.pdbx_description
1 polymer ?
#
loop_
_entity_poly.entity_id
_entity_poly.type
_entity_poly.pdbx_seq_one_letter_code
_entity_poly.pdbx_strand_id
1 'polypeptide(L)'
;MLIKVFGAAVQGIDATLITIEVNSSRGCMFYLVGLPDSAVKESHQRIISALQVNGYRMPTSNIVINMAPADIRKEGAAYDLPLAIGILAASEVIQSDKLERYLLMGELSLDGSLQPIKGALPIAIKARELGFEGMIVPQQNAHEAAVVNNLKVYGAGNIKEVIEFFNGTQELTPTLVNTREEFYSQQSNFDFDFAEVKGQENVKRALEVAASGSHNILLIGSPGSGKSMLAKRLPSILPPLSLGESLETTKIHSVAGKLGKDGGLISKRPFRAPHHTISTVAMTGGGSFPQPGEISLAHNGILYLDELPEYSRNVLEVLRQPLEDRKITVSRIRCNVEYPASFMLVASMNPCPCGYYTHPTKACVCSPGQVQKYLNRISGPLLDRIDLQIEVTPLPFEEMADSRPGESSATIRERVIRARQIQEARYADIPGIYCNACLLYTSP
;
A
#
# COMPACT_ATOMS: atom_id res chain seq x y z
N MET A 1 -30.97 26.03 -10.33
CA MET A 1 -29.89 26.58 -9.47
C MET A 1 -28.64 25.78 -9.77
N LEU A 2 -27.48 26.42 -9.83
CA LEU A 2 -26.18 25.75 -10.03
C LEU A 2 -25.48 25.61 -8.67
N ILE A 3 -25.12 24.39 -8.30
CA ILE A 3 -24.42 24.05 -7.05
C ILE A 3 -23.10 23.37 -7.38
N LYS A 4 -22.08 23.62 -6.58
CA LYS A 4 -20.80 22.92 -6.63
C LYS A 4 -20.59 22.11 -5.37
N VAL A 5 -20.20 20.85 -5.55
CA VAL A 5 -19.69 19.95 -4.50
C VAL A 5 -18.37 19.34 -4.96
N PHE A 6 -17.58 18.88 -4.03
CA PHE A 6 -16.23 18.42 -4.31
C PHE A 6 -16.03 16.98 -3.91
N GLY A 7 -15.41 16.22 -4.81
CA GLY A 7 -14.87 14.89 -4.58
C GLY A 7 -13.43 14.81 -5.08
N ALA A 8 -12.87 13.61 -5.15
CA ALA A 8 -11.53 13.42 -5.69
C ALA A 8 -11.41 12.09 -6.46
N ALA A 9 -10.53 12.07 -7.44
CA ALA A 9 -10.09 10.87 -8.16
C ALA A 9 -8.68 10.49 -7.73
N VAL A 10 -8.47 9.20 -7.45
CA VAL A 10 -7.13 8.68 -7.12
C VAL A 10 -6.45 8.18 -8.39
N GLN A 11 -5.23 8.66 -8.65
CA GLN A 11 -4.39 8.24 -9.75
C GLN A 11 -3.00 7.86 -9.20
N GLY A 12 -2.61 6.61 -9.35
CA GLY A 12 -1.40 6.10 -8.68
C GLY A 12 -1.57 6.14 -7.16
N ILE A 13 -0.75 6.91 -6.49
CA ILE A 13 -0.81 7.12 -5.02
C ILE A 13 -1.28 8.52 -4.63
N ASP A 14 -1.64 9.35 -5.59
CA ASP A 14 -2.05 10.73 -5.37
C ASP A 14 -3.51 10.96 -5.77
N ALA A 15 -4.10 12.03 -5.25
CA ALA A 15 -5.48 12.39 -5.55
C ALA A 15 -5.56 13.71 -6.31
N THR A 16 -6.56 13.78 -7.21
CA THR A 16 -6.89 15.00 -7.97
C THR A 16 -8.30 15.43 -7.63
N LEU A 17 -8.51 16.73 -7.42
CA LEU A 17 -9.83 17.29 -7.13
C LEU A 17 -10.78 17.08 -8.31
N ILE A 18 -11.99 16.66 -7.99
CA ILE A 18 -13.11 16.59 -8.92
C ILE A 18 -14.18 17.58 -8.46
N THR A 19 -14.45 18.58 -9.30
CA THR A 19 -15.56 19.49 -9.09
C THR A 19 -16.82 18.90 -9.72
N ILE A 20 -17.85 18.73 -8.92
CA ILE A 20 -19.15 18.21 -9.34
C ILE A 20 -20.14 19.38 -9.36
N GLU A 21 -20.50 19.81 -10.57
CA GLU A 21 -21.45 20.89 -10.80
C GLU A 21 -22.82 20.29 -11.07
N VAL A 22 -23.80 20.63 -10.25
CA VAL A 22 -25.17 20.15 -10.38
C VAL A 22 -26.09 21.29 -10.70
N ASN A 23 -26.76 21.22 -11.85
CA ASN A 23 -27.77 22.20 -12.28
C ASN A 23 -29.15 21.56 -12.30
N SER A 24 -30.11 22.18 -11.59
CA SER A 24 -31.52 21.78 -11.57
C SER A 24 -32.36 22.81 -12.35
N SER A 25 -33.20 22.31 -13.27
CA SER A 25 -34.10 23.11 -14.11
C SER A 25 -35.45 22.40 -14.31
N ARG A 26 -36.39 23.05 -14.97
CA ARG A 26 -37.70 22.42 -15.27
C ARG A 26 -37.56 21.24 -16.21
N GLY A 27 -38.17 20.12 -15.90
CA GLY A 27 -38.11 18.84 -16.66
C GLY A 27 -38.03 17.63 -15.79
N CYS A 28 -37.71 16.46 -16.36
CA CYS A 28 -37.60 15.19 -15.65
C CYS A 28 -36.43 14.31 -16.15
N MET A 29 -35.43 14.92 -16.79
CA MET A 29 -34.30 14.21 -17.37
C MET A 29 -33.12 14.23 -16.42
N PHE A 30 -32.30 13.18 -16.48
CA PHE A 30 -31.05 13.06 -15.73
C PHE A 30 -29.87 12.88 -16.69
N TYR A 31 -28.92 13.79 -16.63
CA TYR A 31 -27.70 13.76 -17.45
C TYR A 31 -26.45 13.82 -16.58
N LEU A 32 -25.50 12.93 -16.87
CA LEU A 32 -24.21 12.88 -16.20
C LEU A 32 -23.11 12.96 -17.26
N VAL A 33 -22.27 14.00 -17.19
CA VAL A 33 -21.17 14.27 -18.14
C VAL A 33 -19.83 14.41 -17.41
N GLY A 34 -18.71 14.33 -18.13
CA GLY A 34 -17.36 14.42 -17.55
C GLY A 34 -16.66 13.08 -17.40
N LEU A 35 -16.81 12.18 -18.37
CA LEU A 35 -16.19 10.83 -18.43
C LEU A 35 -16.50 9.91 -17.21
N PRO A 36 -17.77 9.80 -16.78
CA PRO A 36 -18.13 8.80 -15.77
C PRO A 36 -18.01 7.39 -16.35
N ASP A 37 -17.55 6.43 -15.53
CA ASP A 37 -17.61 5.01 -15.86
C ASP A 37 -19.02 4.43 -15.68
N SER A 38 -19.20 3.10 -15.88
CA SER A 38 -20.48 2.44 -15.69
C SER A 38 -20.96 2.51 -14.24
N ALA A 39 -20.06 2.33 -13.28
CA ALA A 39 -20.42 2.35 -11.85
C ALA A 39 -20.91 3.74 -11.40
N VAL A 40 -20.28 4.82 -11.90
CA VAL A 40 -20.74 6.19 -11.66
C VAL A 40 -22.09 6.46 -12.35
N LYS A 41 -22.33 5.89 -13.54
CA LYS A 41 -23.65 6.01 -14.21
C LYS A 41 -24.77 5.29 -13.46
N GLU A 42 -24.45 4.15 -12.83
CA GLU A 42 -25.39 3.38 -12.01
C GLU A 42 -25.71 4.07 -10.66
N SER A 43 -24.94 5.07 -10.23
CA SER A 43 -25.15 5.82 -9.00
C SER A 43 -26.57 6.40 -8.90
N HIS A 44 -27.18 6.78 -10.04
CA HIS A 44 -28.52 7.31 -10.09
C HIS A 44 -29.54 6.37 -9.42
N GLN A 45 -29.46 5.05 -9.67
CA GLN A 45 -30.38 4.07 -9.08
C GLN A 45 -30.10 3.89 -7.57
N ARG A 46 -28.83 3.85 -7.17
CA ARG A 46 -28.46 3.75 -5.75
C ARG A 46 -28.91 4.98 -4.97
N ILE A 47 -28.71 6.17 -5.52
CA ILE A 47 -29.11 7.45 -4.92
C ILE A 47 -30.64 7.49 -4.73
N ILE A 48 -31.43 7.14 -5.76
CA ILE A 48 -32.90 7.10 -5.65
C ILE A 48 -33.33 6.21 -4.50
N SER A 49 -32.84 4.97 -4.46
CA SER A 49 -33.22 4.01 -3.40
C SER A 49 -32.78 4.52 -2.01
N ALA A 50 -31.54 4.95 -1.87
CA ALA A 50 -31.01 5.44 -0.61
C ALA A 50 -31.80 6.64 -0.07
N LEU A 51 -32.17 7.58 -0.93
CA LEU A 51 -32.99 8.74 -0.55
C LEU A 51 -34.40 8.32 -0.11
N GLN A 52 -35.05 7.44 -0.87
CA GLN A 52 -36.42 6.97 -0.56
C GLN A 52 -36.48 6.25 0.80
N VAL A 53 -35.56 5.37 1.09
CA VAL A 53 -35.51 4.62 2.36
C VAL A 53 -35.29 5.57 3.54
N ASN A 54 -34.53 6.67 3.35
CA ASN A 54 -34.29 7.66 4.40
C ASN A 54 -35.30 8.80 4.46
N GLY A 55 -36.45 8.67 3.76
CA GLY A 55 -37.57 9.63 3.84
C GLY A 55 -37.40 10.85 2.93
N TYR A 56 -36.39 10.88 2.07
CA TYR A 56 -36.19 11.92 1.06
C TYR A 56 -36.72 11.46 -0.30
N ARG A 57 -37.07 12.40 -1.16
CA ARG A 57 -37.52 12.09 -2.52
C ARG A 57 -36.52 12.64 -3.54
N MET A 58 -36.26 11.84 -4.57
CA MET A 58 -35.53 12.33 -5.73
C MET A 58 -36.29 13.51 -6.36
N PRO A 59 -35.68 14.64 -6.62
CA PRO A 59 -36.37 15.79 -7.22
C PRO A 59 -36.95 15.45 -8.60
N THR A 60 -38.16 15.92 -8.87
CA THR A 60 -38.82 15.83 -10.20
C THR A 60 -38.42 17.02 -11.05
N SER A 61 -37.10 17.17 -11.30
CA SER A 61 -36.55 18.24 -12.09
C SER A 61 -35.58 17.68 -13.12
N ASN A 62 -35.24 18.50 -14.13
CA ASN A 62 -34.17 18.15 -15.05
C ASN A 62 -32.83 18.40 -14.35
N ILE A 63 -32.06 17.36 -14.15
CA ILE A 63 -30.78 17.39 -13.44
C ILE A 63 -29.65 17.13 -14.43
N VAL A 64 -28.75 18.09 -14.54
CA VAL A 64 -27.53 17.97 -15.33
C VAL A 64 -26.34 18.05 -14.37
N ILE A 65 -25.51 17.02 -14.37
CA ILE A 65 -24.33 16.93 -13.55
C ILE A 65 -23.09 16.93 -14.45
N ASN A 66 -22.17 17.83 -14.18
CA ASN A 66 -20.85 17.87 -14.83
C ASN A 66 -19.77 17.55 -13.81
N MET A 67 -18.91 16.56 -14.12
CA MET A 67 -17.76 16.17 -13.27
C MET A 67 -16.47 16.66 -13.94
N ALA A 68 -15.93 17.77 -13.47
CA ALA A 68 -14.70 18.39 -14.01
C ALA A 68 -13.46 18.02 -13.17
N PRO A 69 -12.26 17.91 -13.80
CA PRO A 69 -11.98 18.09 -15.24
C PRO A 69 -12.41 16.87 -16.08
N ALA A 70 -12.70 17.08 -17.36
CA ALA A 70 -13.24 16.04 -18.25
C ALA A 70 -12.19 15.06 -18.78
N ASP A 71 -10.90 15.37 -18.67
CA ASP A 71 -9.77 14.52 -19.07
C ASP A 71 -9.48 13.41 -18.05
N ILE A 72 -9.92 13.59 -16.80
CA ILE A 72 -9.78 12.61 -15.74
C ILE A 72 -11.02 11.72 -15.72
N ARG A 73 -10.81 10.42 -15.81
CA ARG A 73 -11.89 9.44 -15.68
C ARG A 73 -12.31 9.29 -14.21
N LYS A 74 -13.62 9.29 -13.97
CA LYS A 74 -14.24 9.07 -12.66
C LYS A 74 -14.71 7.63 -12.58
N GLU A 75 -14.18 6.90 -11.62
CA GLU A 75 -14.32 5.45 -11.53
C GLU A 75 -14.84 5.02 -10.17
N GLY A 76 -15.69 3.98 -10.19
CA GLY A 76 -16.24 3.38 -8.99
C GLY A 76 -17.40 4.15 -8.37
N ALA A 77 -17.97 3.58 -7.32
CA ALA A 77 -19.18 4.09 -6.66
C ALA A 77 -18.90 5.17 -5.58
N ALA A 78 -17.63 5.52 -5.33
CA ALA A 78 -17.26 6.46 -4.28
C ALA A 78 -17.82 7.90 -4.46
N TYR A 79 -18.33 8.21 -5.64
CA TYR A 79 -18.97 9.50 -5.95
C TYR A 79 -20.45 9.55 -5.59
N ASP A 80 -21.07 8.46 -5.14
CA ASP A 80 -22.51 8.42 -4.83
C ASP A 80 -22.89 9.49 -3.80
N LEU A 81 -22.10 9.64 -2.74
CA LEU A 81 -22.35 10.64 -1.69
C LEU A 81 -22.30 12.08 -2.23
N PRO A 82 -21.22 12.57 -2.89
CA PRO A 82 -21.18 13.92 -3.39
C PRO A 82 -22.23 14.17 -4.47
N LEU A 83 -22.58 13.19 -5.30
CA LEU A 83 -23.66 13.31 -6.30
C LEU A 83 -25.01 13.50 -5.60
N ALA A 84 -25.32 12.67 -4.60
CA ALA A 84 -26.59 12.76 -3.87
C ALA A 84 -26.76 14.10 -3.14
N ILE A 85 -25.71 14.55 -2.44
CA ILE A 85 -25.71 15.84 -1.72
C ILE A 85 -25.85 17.01 -2.70
N GLY A 86 -25.14 16.98 -3.85
CA GLY A 86 -25.23 17.98 -4.89
C GLY A 86 -26.65 18.07 -5.50
N ILE A 87 -27.30 16.92 -5.74
CA ILE A 87 -28.68 16.86 -6.24
C ILE A 87 -29.66 17.49 -5.24
N LEU A 88 -29.56 17.12 -3.96
CA LEU A 88 -30.43 17.63 -2.91
C LEU A 88 -30.23 19.14 -2.69
N ALA A 89 -29.01 19.63 -2.77
CA ALA A 89 -28.70 21.05 -2.66
C ALA A 89 -29.21 21.85 -3.87
N ALA A 90 -29.03 21.34 -5.10
CA ALA A 90 -29.53 21.99 -6.30
C ALA A 90 -31.06 22.04 -6.35
N SER A 91 -31.73 21.23 -5.53
CA SER A 91 -33.20 21.17 -5.39
C SER A 91 -33.71 21.79 -4.07
N GLU A 92 -32.86 22.55 -3.40
CA GLU A 92 -33.16 23.32 -2.18
C GLU A 92 -33.62 22.46 -0.97
N VAL A 93 -33.39 21.14 -1.02
CA VAL A 93 -33.60 20.23 0.13
C VAL A 93 -32.50 20.42 1.18
N ILE A 94 -31.28 20.71 0.73
CA ILE A 94 -30.17 21.14 1.56
C ILE A 94 -29.92 22.61 1.30
N GLN A 95 -29.96 23.42 2.36
CA GLN A 95 -29.68 24.86 2.31
C GLN A 95 -28.47 25.16 3.18
N SER A 96 -27.27 25.14 2.61
CA SER A 96 -26.05 25.32 3.37
C SER A 96 -24.97 26.08 2.60
N ASP A 97 -24.44 27.12 3.21
CA ASP A 97 -23.29 27.87 2.72
C ASP A 97 -21.95 27.14 2.94
N LYS A 98 -22.00 25.96 3.60
CA LYS A 98 -20.81 25.19 3.96
C LYS A 98 -20.39 24.18 2.92
N LEU A 99 -21.25 23.84 1.93
CA LEU A 99 -21.02 22.76 0.97
C LEU A 99 -19.66 22.86 0.27
N GLU A 100 -19.29 24.06 -0.17
CA GLU A 100 -18.03 24.29 -0.90
C GLU A 100 -16.78 24.20 -0.01
N ARG A 101 -16.94 24.11 1.31
CA ARG A 101 -15.84 23.99 2.26
C ARG A 101 -15.48 22.54 2.60
N TYR A 102 -16.29 21.58 2.16
CA TYR A 102 -16.12 20.17 2.48
C TYR A 102 -15.91 19.33 1.23
N LEU A 103 -14.93 18.40 1.32
CA LEU A 103 -14.75 17.36 0.32
C LEU A 103 -15.55 16.12 0.75
N LEU A 104 -16.32 15.55 -0.17
CA LEU A 104 -17.24 14.44 0.09
C LEU A 104 -16.83 13.22 -0.71
N MET A 105 -16.75 12.05 -0.08
CA MET A 105 -16.54 10.77 -0.75
C MET A 105 -17.27 9.66 0.01
N GLY A 106 -17.92 8.75 -0.74
CA GLY A 106 -18.60 7.60 -0.15
C GLY A 106 -19.46 6.88 -1.16
N GLU A 107 -19.46 5.56 -1.11
CA GLU A 107 -20.37 4.71 -1.86
C GLU A 107 -21.66 4.51 -1.06
N LEU A 108 -22.81 4.55 -1.74
CA LEU A 108 -24.13 4.34 -1.11
C LEU A 108 -24.63 2.92 -1.34
N SER A 109 -25.03 2.27 -0.26
CA SER A 109 -25.93 1.12 -0.32
C SER A 109 -27.38 1.57 -0.56
N LEU A 110 -28.25 0.65 -0.97
CA LEU A 110 -29.66 0.96 -1.26
C LEU A 110 -30.45 1.47 -0.05
N ASP A 111 -30.02 1.15 1.16
CA ASP A 111 -30.56 1.63 2.43
C ASP A 111 -30.02 3.00 2.87
N GLY A 112 -29.07 3.55 2.11
CA GLY A 112 -28.39 4.82 2.40
C GLY A 112 -27.19 4.70 3.33
N SER A 113 -26.79 3.51 3.74
CA SER A 113 -25.54 3.30 4.48
C SER A 113 -24.32 3.59 3.59
N LEU A 114 -23.27 4.17 4.19
CA LEU A 114 -22.02 4.50 3.52
C LEU A 114 -21.04 3.33 3.58
N GLN A 115 -20.60 2.87 2.44
CA GLN A 115 -19.62 1.79 2.28
C GLN A 115 -18.21 2.34 2.14
N PRO A 116 -17.18 1.60 2.62
CA PRO A 116 -15.79 2.05 2.61
C PRO A 116 -15.26 2.25 1.19
N ILE A 117 -14.42 3.27 1.06
CA ILE A 117 -13.74 3.63 -0.19
C ILE A 117 -12.24 3.31 -0.11
N LYS A 118 -11.60 3.22 -1.27
CA LYS A 118 -10.14 3.11 -1.37
C LYS A 118 -9.50 4.48 -1.53
N GLY A 119 -8.28 4.65 -0.99
CA GLY A 119 -7.52 5.87 -1.18
C GLY A 119 -8.03 7.05 -0.35
N ALA A 120 -8.64 6.84 0.80
CA ALA A 120 -9.11 7.93 1.65
C ALA A 120 -7.94 8.80 2.15
N LEU A 121 -6.76 8.23 2.43
CA LEU A 121 -5.58 8.98 2.85
C LEU A 121 -5.06 9.95 1.79
N PRO A 122 -4.75 9.55 0.53
CA PRO A 122 -4.33 10.51 -0.51
C PRO A 122 -5.40 11.58 -0.79
N ILE A 123 -6.69 11.24 -0.71
CA ILE A 123 -7.77 12.20 -0.84
C ILE A 123 -7.75 13.23 0.30
N ALA A 124 -7.56 12.80 1.55
CA ALA A 124 -7.46 13.69 2.71
C ALA A 124 -6.22 14.62 2.63
N ILE A 125 -5.08 14.10 2.15
CA ILE A 125 -3.89 14.92 1.91
C ILE A 125 -4.21 16.02 0.90
N LYS A 126 -4.88 15.67 -0.21
CA LYS A 126 -5.27 16.63 -1.24
C LYS A 126 -6.28 17.66 -0.74
N ALA A 127 -7.26 17.25 0.06
CA ALA A 127 -8.22 18.14 0.67
C ALA A 127 -7.53 19.19 1.55
N ARG A 128 -6.56 18.79 2.38
CA ARG A 128 -5.75 19.69 3.20
C ARG A 128 -4.92 20.66 2.34
N GLU A 129 -4.25 20.17 1.31
CA GLU A 129 -3.44 21.01 0.40
C GLU A 129 -4.26 22.11 -0.27
N LEU A 130 -5.51 21.82 -0.60
CA LEU A 130 -6.44 22.77 -1.24
C LEU A 130 -7.17 23.67 -0.23
N GLY A 131 -6.94 23.49 1.08
CA GLY A 131 -7.49 24.36 2.12
C GLY A 131 -8.94 24.10 2.47
N PHE A 132 -9.47 22.88 2.23
CA PHE A 132 -10.79 22.49 2.72
C PHE A 132 -10.87 22.53 4.25
N GLU A 133 -12.00 22.98 4.80
CA GLU A 133 -12.23 22.95 6.24
C GLU A 133 -12.38 21.53 6.78
N GLY A 134 -12.96 20.67 5.96
CA GLY A 134 -13.17 19.28 6.36
C GLY A 134 -13.42 18.32 5.20
N MET A 135 -13.46 17.06 5.56
CA MET A 135 -13.76 15.95 4.67
C MET A 135 -14.80 15.04 5.32
N ILE A 136 -15.82 14.64 4.57
CA ILE A 136 -16.81 13.66 5.02
C ILE A 136 -16.62 12.38 4.23
N VAL A 137 -16.44 11.28 4.96
CA VAL A 137 -16.14 9.94 4.41
C VAL A 137 -16.95 8.87 5.17
N PRO A 138 -17.06 7.64 4.64
CA PRO A 138 -17.61 6.53 5.41
C PRO A 138 -16.89 6.35 6.75
N GLN A 139 -17.63 5.97 7.79
CA GLN A 139 -17.12 5.80 9.15
C GLN A 139 -15.85 4.90 9.21
N GLN A 140 -15.80 3.86 8.36
CA GLN A 140 -14.66 2.94 8.27
C GLN A 140 -13.38 3.59 7.74
N ASN A 141 -13.50 4.69 6.98
CA ASN A 141 -12.35 5.44 6.44
C ASN A 141 -11.96 6.65 7.30
N ALA A 142 -12.76 6.99 8.31
CA ALA A 142 -12.56 8.21 9.09
C ALA A 142 -11.20 8.21 9.80
N HIS A 143 -10.79 7.11 10.40
CA HIS A 143 -9.50 6.99 11.09
C HIS A 143 -8.31 7.12 10.11
N GLU A 144 -8.38 6.45 8.95
CA GLU A 144 -7.39 6.56 7.88
C GLU A 144 -7.20 8.00 7.40
N ALA A 145 -8.29 8.70 7.12
CA ALA A 145 -8.25 10.09 6.64
C ALA A 145 -7.82 11.07 7.73
N ALA A 146 -8.18 10.82 9.01
CA ALA A 146 -7.86 11.67 10.15
C ALA A 146 -6.38 11.64 10.58
N VAL A 147 -5.57 10.75 10.00
CA VAL A 147 -4.10 10.79 10.10
C VAL A 147 -3.54 12.14 9.59
N VAL A 148 -4.26 12.81 8.69
CA VAL A 148 -3.86 14.08 8.09
C VAL A 148 -4.15 15.24 9.05
N ASN A 149 -3.10 15.82 9.61
CA ASN A 149 -3.23 16.97 10.50
C ASN A 149 -3.79 18.19 9.78
N ASN A 150 -4.47 19.08 10.52
CA ASN A 150 -5.06 20.32 10.02
C ASN A 150 -6.18 20.12 8.97
N LEU A 151 -6.87 19.00 9.02
CA LEU A 151 -8.09 18.73 8.28
C LEU A 151 -9.10 18.09 9.26
N LYS A 152 -10.31 18.62 9.34
CA LYS A 152 -11.39 18.00 10.11
C LYS A 152 -12.00 16.86 9.32
N VAL A 153 -11.85 15.64 9.80
CA VAL A 153 -12.42 14.45 9.13
C VAL A 153 -13.64 13.98 9.90
N TYR A 154 -14.75 13.82 9.19
CA TYR A 154 -16.00 13.37 9.75
C TYR A 154 -16.37 12.00 9.14
N GLY A 155 -16.50 11.00 10.00
CA GLY A 155 -17.06 9.72 9.63
C GLY A 155 -18.58 9.75 9.67
N ALA A 156 -19.21 9.28 8.61
CA ALA A 156 -20.67 9.11 8.57
C ALA A 156 -21.03 7.65 8.26
N GLY A 157 -22.03 7.15 8.93
CA GLY A 157 -22.57 5.79 8.72
C GLY A 157 -23.65 5.75 7.65
N ASN A 158 -24.41 6.84 7.49
CA ASN A 158 -25.54 6.92 6.59
C ASN A 158 -25.66 8.30 5.95
N ILE A 159 -26.23 8.37 4.73
CA ILE A 159 -26.46 9.62 4.00
C ILE A 159 -27.32 10.62 4.79
N LYS A 160 -28.24 10.12 5.61
CA LYS A 160 -29.13 10.96 6.44
C LYS A 160 -28.31 11.83 7.41
N GLU A 161 -27.29 11.28 8.06
CA GLU A 161 -26.39 12.03 8.95
C GLU A 161 -25.73 13.21 8.22
N VAL A 162 -25.31 12.98 6.97
CA VAL A 162 -24.66 14.02 6.15
C VAL A 162 -25.65 15.12 5.75
N ILE A 163 -26.88 14.76 5.40
CA ILE A 163 -27.95 15.71 5.07
C ILE A 163 -28.28 16.56 6.31
N GLU A 164 -28.44 15.93 7.46
CA GLU A 164 -28.76 16.59 8.74
C GLU A 164 -27.62 17.51 9.20
N PHE A 165 -26.37 17.12 8.98
CA PHE A 165 -25.20 17.97 9.24
C PHE A 165 -25.21 19.26 8.41
N PHE A 166 -25.47 19.16 7.09
CA PHE A 166 -25.52 20.35 6.25
C PHE A 166 -26.74 21.24 6.52
N ASN A 167 -27.87 20.66 6.91
CA ASN A 167 -29.06 21.41 7.35
C ASN A 167 -28.93 21.99 8.78
N GLY A 168 -27.85 21.64 9.51
CA GLY A 168 -27.61 22.14 10.87
C GLY A 168 -28.52 21.52 11.94
N THR A 169 -29.19 20.42 11.63
CA THR A 169 -30.08 19.70 12.56
C THR A 169 -29.33 18.63 13.39
N GLN A 170 -28.18 18.18 12.92
CA GLN A 170 -27.29 17.27 13.62
C GLN A 170 -25.83 17.70 13.44
N GLU A 171 -25.03 17.60 14.49
CA GLU A 171 -23.59 17.80 14.42
C GLU A 171 -22.88 16.46 14.21
N LEU A 172 -21.92 16.43 13.29
CA LEU A 172 -20.95 15.34 13.18
C LEU A 172 -19.74 15.64 14.05
N THR A 173 -19.27 14.66 14.79
CA THR A 173 -18.07 14.79 15.61
C THR A 173 -16.83 14.50 14.74
N PRO A 174 -15.83 15.40 14.68
CA PRO A 174 -14.61 15.12 13.96
C PRO A 174 -13.82 13.98 14.60
N THR A 175 -13.31 13.09 13.78
CA THR A 175 -12.45 11.99 14.21
C THR A 175 -11.08 12.54 14.57
N LEU A 176 -10.63 12.33 15.81
CA LEU A 176 -9.34 12.77 16.32
C LEU A 176 -8.39 11.56 16.38
N VAL A 177 -7.22 11.71 15.80
CA VAL A 177 -6.16 10.69 15.81
C VAL A 177 -4.87 11.32 16.29
N ASN A 178 -4.26 10.74 17.34
CA ASN A 178 -2.90 11.13 17.74
C ASN A 178 -1.87 10.33 16.91
N THR A 179 -1.68 10.77 15.67
CA THR A 179 -0.83 10.12 14.68
C THR A 179 0.58 9.81 15.19
N ARG A 180 1.18 10.70 15.98
CA ARG A 180 2.54 10.48 16.50
C ARG A 180 2.57 9.39 17.55
N GLU A 181 1.65 9.42 18.51
CA GLU A 181 1.61 8.45 19.60
C GLU A 181 1.32 7.04 19.06
N GLU A 182 0.33 6.89 18.18
CA GLU A 182 0.02 5.62 17.54
C GLU A 182 1.20 5.08 16.73
N PHE A 183 1.85 5.94 15.95
CA PHE A 183 2.99 5.56 15.12
C PHE A 183 4.16 5.03 15.95
N TYR A 184 4.58 5.75 17.00
CA TYR A 184 5.72 5.35 17.81
C TYR A 184 5.43 4.16 18.73
N SER A 185 4.21 4.04 19.25
CA SER A 185 3.83 2.93 20.15
C SER A 185 3.91 1.55 19.48
N GLN A 186 3.66 1.48 18.17
CA GLN A 186 3.61 0.23 17.42
C GLN A 186 4.95 -0.19 16.79
N GLN A 187 5.94 0.70 16.71
CA GLN A 187 7.22 0.44 16.02
C GLN A 187 8.06 -0.69 16.62
N SER A 188 7.91 -0.97 17.90
CA SER A 188 8.75 -1.95 18.64
C SER A 188 8.08 -3.30 18.87
N ASN A 189 6.85 -3.47 18.46
CA ASN A 189 6.11 -4.72 18.69
C ASN A 189 6.28 -5.67 17.49
N PHE A 190 7.13 -6.68 17.62
CA PHE A 190 7.37 -7.72 16.61
C PHE A 190 6.94 -9.09 17.13
N ASP A 191 6.39 -9.90 16.23
CA ASP A 191 5.90 -11.26 16.56
C ASP A 191 7.04 -12.27 16.70
N PHE A 192 8.25 -11.96 16.20
CA PHE A 192 9.42 -12.84 16.15
C PHE A 192 10.67 -12.10 16.63
N ASP A 193 11.56 -12.84 17.31
CA ASP A 193 12.86 -12.34 17.78
C ASP A 193 14.01 -13.20 17.30
N PHE A 194 15.17 -12.59 17.00
CA PHE A 194 16.39 -13.31 16.64
C PHE A 194 16.97 -14.14 17.79
N ALA A 195 16.64 -13.82 19.03
CA ALA A 195 17.01 -14.62 20.20
C ALA A 195 16.51 -16.08 20.12
N GLU A 196 15.44 -16.32 19.38
CA GLU A 196 14.88 -17.67 19.16
C GLU A 196 15.71 -18.49 18.15
N VAL A 197 16.59 -17.84 17.37
CA VAL A 197 17.41 -18.50 16.35
C VAL A 197 18.65 -19.09 17.02
N LYS A 198 18.77 -20.40 16.99
CA LYS A 198 19.94 -21.12 17.50
C LYS A 198 21.03 -21.18 16.46
N GLY A 199 22.30 -21.07 16.86
CA GLY A 199 23.45 -21.15 15.98
C GLY A 199 23.39 -20.19 14.79
N GLN A 200 23.96 -20.61 13.66
CA GLN A 200 23.94 -19.89 12.37
C GLN A 200 24.49 -18.45 12.41
N GLU A 201 25.53 -18.24 13.20
CA GLU A 201 26.09 -16.90 13.45
C GLU A 201 26.52 -16.17 12.16
N ASN A 202 27.06 -16.92 11.18
CA ASN A 202 27.42 -16.34 9.87
C ASN A 202 26.21 -15.82 9.11
N VAL A 203 25.07 -16.55 9.16
CA VAL A 203 23.84 -16.15 8.50
C VAL A 203 23.21 -14.95 9.21
N LYS A 204 23.20 -14.96 10.56
CA LYS A 204 22.76 -13.80 11.36
C LYS A 204 23.57 -12.55 11.02
N ARG A 205 24.90 -12.68 10.94
CA ARG A 205 25.79 -11.58 10.57
C ARG A 205 25.52 -11.08 9.16
N ALA A 206 25.29 -11.98 8.20
CA ALA A 206 24.91 -11.59 6.84
C ALA A 206 23.59 -10.84 6.79
N LEU A 207 22.58 -11.28 7.56
CA LEU A 207 21.30 -10.59 7.67
C LEU A 207 21.42 -9.22 8.34
N GLU A 208 22.28 -9.08 9.36
CA GLU A 208 22.60 -7.79 9.99
C GLU A 208 23.25 -6.82 8.99
N VAL A 209 24.20 -7.27 8.18
CA VAL A 209 24.83 -6.46 7.12
C VAL A 209 23.81 -6.08 6.07
N ALA A 210 22.98 -7.05 5.62
CA ALA A 210 21.92 -6.80 4.66
C ALA A 210 20.92 -5.75 5.17
N ALA A 211 20.48 -5.86 6.44
CA ALA A 211 19.59 -4.90 7.07
C ALA A 211 20.21 -3.49 7.17
N SER A 212 21.51 -3.42 7.50
CA SER A 212 22.23 -2.15 7.66
C SER A 212 22.34 -1.37 6.35
N GLY A 213 22.62 -2.07 5.24
CA GLY A 213 22.80 -1.46 3.92
C GLY A 213 21.55 -1.50 3.03
N SER A 214 20.47 -2.14 3.45
CA SER A 214 19.30 -2.51 2.61
C SER A 214 19.68 -3.40 1.42
N HIS A 215 20.70 -4.25 1.58
CA HIS A 215 21.20 -5.14 0.54
C HIS A 215 20.24 -6.28 0.23
N ASN A 216 20.09 -6.59 -1.04
CA ASN A 216 19.35 -7.76 -1.48
C ASN A 216 20.12 -9.03 -1.11
N ILE A 217 19.42 -10.05 -0.62
CA ILE A 217 20.06 -11.27 -0.10
C ILE A 217 19.38 -12.54 -0.60
N LEU A 218 20.18 -13.53 -1.00
CA LEU A 218 19.75 -14.87 -1.36
C LEU A 218 20.26 -15.89 -0.34
N LEU A 219 19.34 -16.61 0.28
CA LEU A 219 19.63 -17.70 1.22
C LEU A 219 19.56 -19.04 0.48
N ILE A 220 20.68 -19.75 0.40
CA ILE A 220 20.79 -21.05 -0.30
C ILE A 220 21.00 -22.14 0.75
N GLY A 221 20.18 -23.17 0.76
CA GLY A 221 20.35 -24.25 1.74
C GLY A 221 19.34 -25.38 1.57
N SER A 222 19.62 -26.50 2.20
CA SER A 222 18.77 -27.69 2.14
C SER A 222 17.37 -27.42 2.74
N PRO A 223 16.37 -28.23 2.39
CA PRO A 223 15.07 -28.20 3.07
C PRO A 223 15.23 -28.34 4.59
N GLY A 224 14.52 -27.52 5.36
CA GLY A 224 14.60 -27.55 6.84
C GLY A 224 15.81 -26.82 7.45
N SER A 225 16.67 -26.15 6.67
CA SER A 225 17.82 -25.39 7.23
C SER A 225 17.45 -24.05 7.90
N GLY A 226 16.17 -23.67 7.93
CA GLY A 226 15.70 -22.47 8.64
C GLY A 226 15.61 -21.19 7.81
N LYS A 227 15.78 -21.22 6.48
CA LYS A 227 15.77 -20.05 5.59
C LYS A 227 14.54 -19.15 5.78
N SER A 228 13.35 -19.73 5.70
CA SER A 228 12.08 -18.99 5.83
C SER A 228 11.87 -18.45 7.24
N MET A 229 12.35 -19.17 8.27
CA MET A 229 12.34 -18.74 9.66
C MET A 229 13.21 -17.49 9.87
N LEU A 230 14.41 -17.47 9.30
CA LEU A 230 15.34 -16.34 9.33
C LEU A 230 14.78 -15.12 8.59
N ALA A 231 14.23 -15.34 7.39
CA ALA A 231 13.63 -14.26 6.61
C ALA A 231 12.46 -13.56 7.33
N LYS A 232 11.59 -14.32 8.01
CA LYS A 232 10.45 -13.77 8.77
C LYS A 232 10.88 -12.93 9.99
N ARG A 233 12.10 -13.13 10.50
CA ARG A 233 12.63 -12.34 11.63
C ARG A 233 13.35 -11.08 11.19
N LEU A 234 13.72 -10.96 9.91
CA LEU A 234 14.45 -9.82 9.39
C LEU A 234 13.76 -8.45 9.64
N PRO A 235 12.42 -8.31 9.57
CA PRO A 235 11.75 -7.05 9.91
C PRO A 235 12.08 -6.53 11.32
N SER A 236 12.35 -7.41 12.28
CA SER A 236 12.62 -7.05 13.67
C SER A 236 13.97 -6.34 13.88
N ILE A 237 14.90 -6.49 12.95
CA ILE A 237 16.22 -5.84 13.00
C ILE A 237 16.38 -4.67 12.03
N LEU A 238 15.41 -4.42 11.15
CA LEU A 238 15.45 -3.27 10.25
C LEU A 238 15.32 -1.94 11.02
N PRO A 239 15.92 -0.85 10.51
CA PRO A 239 15.68 0.49 11.05
C PRO A 239 14.17 0.80 11.03
N PRO A 240 13.65 1.55 12.03
CA PRO A 240 12.25 1.94 12.04
C PRO A 240 11.92 2.79 10.81
N LEU A 241 10.64 2.79 10.41
CA LEU A 241 10.16 3.73 9.39
C LEU A 241 10.28 5.17 9.91
N SER A 242 10.71 6.08 9.07
CA SER A 242 10.48 7.50 9.30
C SER A 242 9.00 7.83 9.06
N LEU A 243 8.54 8.98 9.56
CA LEU A 243 7.16 9.41 9.34
C LEU A 243 6.84 9.59 7.83
N GLY A 244 7.82 10.09 7.06
CA GLY A 244 7.69 10.23 5.60
C GLY A 244 7.56 8.88 4.89
N GLU A 245 8.45 7.92 5.20
CA GLU A 245 8.36 6.55 4.66
C GLU A 245 7.03 5.88 5.04
N SER A 246 6.59 6.07 6.28
CA SER A 246 5.31 5.54 6.77
C SER A 246 4.13 6.10 5.97
N LEU A 247 4.10 7.42 5.76
CA LEU A 247 3.04 8.09 5.01
C LEU A 247 2.98 7.58 3.55
N GLU A 248 4.14 7.51 2.89
CA GLU A 248 4.22 7.00 1.50
C GLU A 248 3.77 5.54 1.40
N THR A 249 4.24 4.69 2.32
CA THR A 249 3.84 3.28 2.40
C THR A 249 2.33 3.15 2.66
N THR A 250 1.79 3.96 3.57
CA THR A 250 0.36 3.95 3.89
C THR A 250 -0.49 4.39 2.71
N LYS A 251 -0.07 5.41 1.93
CA LYS A 251 -0.75 5.80 0.68
C LYS A 251 -0.91 4.62 -0.28
N ILE A 252 0.17 3.85 -0.51
CA ILE A 252 0.14 2.68 -1.40
C ILE A 252 -0.88 1.64 -0.91
N HIS A 253 -0.86 1.33 0.39
CA HIS A 253 -1.79 0.36 0.98
C HIS A 253 -3.24 0.87 1.01
N SER A 254 -3.45 2.17 1.20
CA SER A 254 -4.74 2.85 1.11
C SER A 254 -5.37 2.66 -0.28
N VAL A 255 -4.62 2.99 -1.33
CA VAL A 255 -5.07 2.83 -2.73
C VAL A 255 -5.34 1.37 -3.08
N ALA A 256 -4.53 0.44 -2.57
CA ALA A 256 -4.76 -0.99 -2.74
C ALA A 256 -5.98 -1.51 -1.96
N GLY A 257 -6.53 -0.74 -1.02
CA GLY A 257 -7.58 -1.19 -0.09
C GLY A 257 -7.08 -2.28 0.86
N LYS A 258 -5.80 -2.19 1.27
CA LYS A 258 -5.13 -3.19 2.13
C LYS A 258 -4.66 -2.62 3.48
N LEU A 259 -5.22 -1.50 3.91
CA LEU A 259 -5.06 -1.05 5.29
C LEU A 259 -5.85 -1.95 6.23
N GLY A 260 -5.33 -2.15 7.44
CA GLY A 260 -6.04 -2.88 8.50
C GLY A 260 -7.34 -2.18 8.91
N LYS A 261 -8.15 -2.84 9.71
CA LYS A 261 -9.44 -2.30 10.18
C LYS A 261 -9.30 -0.99 10.97
N ASP A 262 -8.14 -0.80 11.61
CA ASP A 262 -7.86 0.39 12.42
C ASP A 262 -7.37 1.59 11.58
N GLY A 263 -7.08 1.41 10.29
CA GLY A 263 -6.83 2.45 9.30
C GLY A 263 -5.70 3.46 9.60
N GLY A 264 -4.86 3.19 10.61
CA GLY A 264 -3.77 4.08 11.02
C GLY A 264 -2.55 4.04 10.09
N LEU A 265 -1.53 4.84 10.42
CA LEU A 265 -0.25 4.80 9.73
C LEU A 265 0.42 3.42 9.86
N ILE A 266 0.97 2.93 8.78
CA ILE A 266 1.83 1.75 8.79
C ILE A 266 3.12 2.10 9.54
N SER A 267 3.27 1.56 10.74
CA SER A 267 4.40 1.84 11.65
C SER A 267 5.56 0.86 11.50
N LYS A 268 5.29 -0.31 10.92
CA LYS A 268 6.28 -1.38 10.69
C LYS A 268 6.58 -1.53 9.21
N ARG A 269 7.83 -1.87 8.87
CA ARG A 269 8.20 -2.15 7.49
C ARG A 269 7.40 -3.34 6.95
N PRO A 270 6.71 -3.21 5.81
CA PRO A 270 5.94 -4.29 5.22
C PRO A 270 6.80 -5.53 4.95
N PHE A 271 6.23 -6.71 5.20
CA PHE A 271 6.82 -7.99 4.81
C PHE A 271 5.84 -8.69 3.86
N ARG A 272 6.20 -8.73 2.57
CA ARG A 272 5.37 -9.34 1.54
C ARG A 272 6.00 -10.64 1.07
N ALA A 273 5.24 -11.72 1.13
CA ALA A 273 5.70 -13.07 0.79
C ALA A 273 4.71 -13.73 -0.18
N PRO A 274 4.65 -13.29 -1.45
CA PRO A 274 3.75 -13.91 -2.43
C PRO A 274 4.18 -15.36 -2.71
N HIS A 275 3.20 -16.21 -2.98
CA HIS A 275 3.47 -17.59 -3.37
C HIS A 275 4.08 -17.65 -4.79
N HIS A 276 4.91 -18.65 -5.11
CA HIS A 276 5.58 -18.77 -6.41
C HIS A 276 4.62 -18.92 -7.61
N THR A 277 3.36 -19.27 -7.37
CA THR A 277 2.32 -19.32 -8.42
C THR A 277 1.70 -17.96 -8.75
N ILE A 278 2.19 -16.88 -8.16
CA ILE A 278 1.66 -15.54 -8.41
C ILE A 278 1.75 -15.17 -9.89
N SER A 279 0.73 -14.48 -10.41
CA SER A 279 0.77 -13.94 -11.76
C SER A 279 1.63 -12.68 -11.85
N THR A 280 2.16 -12.38 -13.05
CA THR A 280 2.92 -11.14 -13.30
C THR A 280 2.11 -9.90 -12.93
N VAL A 281 0.81 -9.88 -13.25
CA VAL A 281 -0.08 -8.75 -12.91
C VAL A 281 -0.25 -8.59 -11.41
N ALA A 282 -0.38 -9.67 -10.64
CA ALA A 282 -0.46 -9.57 -9.19
C ALA A 282 0.88 -9.12 -8.57
N MET A 283 2.00 -9.46 -9.19
CA MET A 283 3.34 -9.03 -8.75
C MET A 283 3.56 -7.54 -9.03
N THR A 284 3.33 -7.09 -10.27
CA THR A 284 3.63 -5.72 -10.71
C THR A 284 2.51 -4.71 -10.42
N GLY A 285 1.31 -5.20 -10.31
CA GLY A 285 0.11 -4.39 -10.36
C GLY A 285 -0.50 -4.32 -11.76
N GLY A 286 -1.70 -3.80 -11.86
CA GLY A 286 -2.44 -3.72 -13.11
C GLY A 286 -3.94 -3.83 -12.92
N GLY A 287 -4.61 -4.37 -13.94
CA GLY A 287 -6.07 -4.41 -14.03
C GLY A 287 -6.58 -3.36 -15.03
N SER A 288 -7.90 -3.32 -15.22
CA SER A 288 -8.55 -2.27 -16.02
C SER A 288 -8.31 -0.89 -15.43
N PHE A 289 -8.22 -0.84 -14.12
CA PHE A 289 -7.80 0.29 -13.28
C PHE A 289 -6.49 -0.13 -12.60
N PRO A 290 -5.36 0.54 -12.92
CA PRO A 290 -4.08 0.18 -12.35
C PRO A 290 -4.13 0.21 -10.82
N GLN A 291 -3.88 -0.95 -10.21
CA GLN A 291 -3.74 -1.10 -8.76
C GLN A 291 -2.30 -1.51 -8.45
N PRO A 292 -1.73 -1.09 -7.31
CA PRO A 292 -0.39 -1.51 -6.92
C PRO A 292 -0.34 -3.03 -6.66
N GLY A 293 0.74 -3.69 -7.14
CA GLY A 293 1.01 -5.11 -6.91
C GLY A 293 1.86 -5.37 -5.68
N GLU A 294 2.27 -6.63 -5.48
CA GLU A 294 3.06 -7.04 -4.32
C GLU A 294 4.42 -6.31 -4.22
N ILE A 295 5.02 -5.95 -5.36
CA ILE A 295 6.24 -5.15 -5.44
C ILE A 295 6.04 -3.79 -4.77
N SER A 296 4.96 -3.07 -5.12
CA SER A 296 4.66 -1.76 -4.52
C SER A 296 4.17 -1.88 -3.07
N LEU A 297 3.45 -2.94 -2.73
CA LEU A 297 3.03 -3.22 -1.36
C LEU A 297 4.21 -3.56 -0.43
N ALA A 298 5.35 -3.97 -0.99
CA ALA A 298 6.59 -4.19 -0.26
C ALA A 298 7.42 -2.90 -0.08
N HIS A 299 6.97 -1.76 -0.61
CA HIS A 299 7.68 -0.49 -0.53
C HIS A 299 8.08 -0.12 0.90
N ASN A 300 9.32 0.34 1.08
CA ASN A 300 9.98 0.59 2.37
C ASN A 300 10.06 -0.62 3.31
N GLY A 301 9.93 -1.83 2.74
CA GLY A 301 9.94 -3.08 3.49
C GLY A 301 10.69 -4.19 2.78
N ILE A 302 10.18 -5.41 2.91
CA ILE A 302 10.78 -6.63 2.39
C ILE A 302 9.83 -7.31 1.40
N LEU A 303 10.36 -7.67 0.24
CA LEU A 303 9.74 -8.64 -0.66
C LEU A 303 10.48 -9.98 -0.49
N TYR A 304 9.82 -10.96 0.13
CA TYR A 304 10.36 -12.29 0.35
C TYR A 304 9.87 -13.27 -0.72
N LEU A 305 10.80 -13.88 -1.44
CA LEU A 305 10.52 -14.89 -2.46
C LEU A 305 11.10 -16.24 -2.03
N ASP A 306 10.25 -17.09 -1.48
CA ASP A 306 10.62 -18.46 -1.14
C ASP A 306 10.64 -19.33 -2.40
N GLU A 307 11.56 -20.29 -2.46
CA GLU A 307 11.73 -21.18 -3.61
C GLU A 307 11.93 -20.40 -4.94
N LEU A 308 12.84 -19.43 -4.95
CA LEU A 308 13.07 -18.50 -6.06
C LEU A 308 13.07 -19.15 -7.46
N PRO A 309 13.70 -20.34 -7.71
CA PRO A 309 13.67 -20.97 -9.04
C PRO A 309 12.30 -21.53 -9.45
N GLU A 310 11.31 -21.60 -8.56
CA GLU A 310 9.97 -22.09 -8.88
C GLU A 310 9.03 -21.00 -9.41
N TYR A 311 9.40 -19.73 -9.27
CA TYR A 311 8.68 -18.64 -9.90
C TYR A 311 8.80 -18.71 -11.43
N SER A 312 7.75 -18.31 -12.14
CA SER A 312 7.82 -18.20 -13.58
C SER A 312 8.87 -17.16 -14.01
N ARG A 313 9.56 -17.42 -15.11
CA ARG A 313 10.59 -16.53 -15.64
C ARG A 313 10.10 -15.10 -15.82
N ASN A 314 8.86 -14.94 -16.30
CA ASN A 314 8.26 -13.63 -16.51
C ASN A 314 8.10 -12.85 -15.19
N VAL A 315 7.76 -13.54 -14.10
CA VAL A 315 7.65 -12.91 -12.76
C VAL A 315 9.01 -12.50 -12.24
N LEU A 316 10.07 -13.27 -12.49
CA LEU A 316 11.43 -12.91 -12.08
C LEU A 316 12.00 -11.73 -12.89
N GLU A 317 11.75 -11.69 -14.19
CA GLU A 317 12.27 -10.62 -15.06
C GLU A 317 11.65 -9.24 -14.75
N VAL A 318 10.39 -9.18 -14.32
CA VAL A 318 9.77 -7.89 -13.96
C VAL A 318 10.31 -7.27 -12.67
N LEU A 319 11.06 -8.03 -11.85
CA LEU A 319 11.74 -7.51 -10.66
C LEU A 319 12.95 -6.63 -10.99
N ARG A 320 13.54 -6.78 -12.19
CA ARG A 320 14.78 -6.09 -12.55
C ARG A 320 14.64 -4.58 -12.50
N GLN A 321 13.59 -4.03 -13.13
CA GLN A 321 13.34 -2.61 -13.15
C GLN A 321 13.19 -2.01 -11.73
N PRO A 322 12.29 -2.51 -10.86
CA PRO A 322 12.13 -1.93 -9.53
C PRO A 322 13.36 -2.11 -8.61
N LEU A 323 14.19 -3.12 -8.84
CA LEU A 323 15.44 -3.27 -8.09
C LEU A 323 16.48 -2.18 -8.47
N GLU A 324 16.43 -1.66 -9.70
CA GLU A 324 17.29 -0.56 -10.18
C GLU A 324 16.66 0.81 -9.89
N ASP A 325 15.43 1.03 -10.40
CA ASP A 325 14.80 2.34 -10.44
C ASP A 325 14.04 2.71 -9.16
N ARG A 326 13.86 1.75 -8.23
CA ARG A 326 13.05 1.88 -7.00
C ARG A 326 11.60 2.30 -7.26
N LYS A 327 11.11 2.08 -8.48
CA LYS A 327 9.75 2.33 -8.92
C LYS A 327 9.33 1.29 -9.95
N ILE A 328 8.01 1.15 -10.12
CA ILE A 328 7.44 0.29 -11.15
C ILE A 328 6.41 1.06 -11.96
N THR A 329 6.51 0.96 -13.28
CA THR A 329 5.59 1.61 -14.20
C THR A 329 4.58 0.60 -14.72
N VAL A 330 3.31 0.86 -14.44
CA VAL A 330 2.19 0.08 -14.98
C VAL A 330 1.60 0.82 -16.18
N SER A 331 1.99 0.38 -17.38
CA SER A 331 1.50 0.98 -18.64
C SER A 331 0.27 0.25 -19.13
N ARG A 332 -0.78 1.00 -19.47
CA ARG A 332 -2.02 0.55 -20.10
C ARG A 332 -2.39 1.48 -21.24
N ILE A 333 -3.24 1.03 -22.15
CA ILE A 333 -3.65 1.81 -23.32
C ILE A 333 -4.16 3.22 -22.96
N ARG A 334 -4.73 3.36 -21.78
CA ARG A 334 -5.41 4.60 -21.33
C ARG A 334 -4.68 5.40 -20.27
N CYS A 335 -3.68 4.84 -19.62
CA CYS A 335 -2.92 5.53 -18.58
C CYS A 335 -1.59 4.83 -18.30
N ASN A 336 -0.59 5.62 -17.92
CA ASN A 336 0.66 5.15 -17.35
C ASN A 336 0.68 5.63 -15.89
N VAL A 337 0.90 4.69 -14.98
CA VAL A 337 0.99 4.98 -13.56
C VAL A 337 2.31 4.46 -13.01
N GLU A 338 3.02 5.30 -12.29
CA GLU A 338 4.21 4.90 -11.55
C GLU A 338 3.86 4.67 -10.07
N TYR A 339 4.33 3.57 -9.53
CA TYR A 339 4.23 3.28 -8.10
C TYR A 339 5.63 3.21 -7.50
N PRO A 340 5.86 3.78 -6.31
CA PRO A 340 7.08 3.55 -5.55
C PRO A 340 7.31 2.07 -5.28
N ALA A 341 8.55 1.62 -5.36
CA ALA A 341 8.93 0.22 -5.22
C ALA A 341 10.32 0.06 -4.61
N SER A 342 10.65 0.87 -3.61
CA SER A 342 11.89 0.75 -2.85
C SER A 342 11.74 -0.32 -1.79
N PHE A 343 12.18 -1.53 -2.07
CA PHE A 343 12.11 -2.68 -1.17
C PHE A 343 13.46 -3.39 -1.11
N MET A 344 13.67 -4.16 -0.06
CA MET A 344 14.76 -5.12 0.08
C MET A 344 14.29 -6.48 -0.43
N LEU A 345 14.96 -7.04 -1.44
CA LEU A 345 14.68 -8.38 -1.90
C LEU A 345 15.36 -9.39 -0.99
N VAL A 346 14.58 -10.26 -0.40
CA VAL A 346 15.04 -11.44 0.33
C VAL A 346 14.54 -12.66 -0.41
N ALA A 347 15.44 -13.51 -0.86
CA ALA A 347 15.06 -14.72 -1.58
C ALA A 347 15.62 -15.95 -0.89
N SER A 348 14.96 -17.08 -1.04
CA SER A 348 15.46 -18.37 -0.61
C SER A 348 15.36 -19.41 -1.73
N MET A 349 16.30 -20.34 -1.74
CA MET A 349 16.27 -21.47 -2.66
C MET A 349 16.99 -22.69 -2.10
N ASN A 350 16.69 -23.84 -2.68
CA ASN A 350 17.48 -25.04 -2.47
C ASN A 350 18.69 -25.05 -3.42
N PRO A 351 19.78 -25.76 -3.10
CA PRO A 351 20.96 -25.78 -3.97
C PRO A 351 20.77 -26.63 -5.24
N CYS A 352 19.73 -27.48 -5.28
CA CYS A 352 19.37 -28.32 -6.42
C CYS A 352 17.91 -28.78 -6.29
N PRO A 353 17.32 -29.45 -7.30
CA PRO A 353 15.94 -29.95 -7.23
C PRO A 353 15.65 -30.89 -6.05
N CYS A 354 16.57 -31.76 -5.69
CA CYS A 354 16.39 -32.64 -4.49
C CYS A 354 16.72 -31.93 -3.17
N GLY A 355 17.41 -30.78 -3.22
CA GLY A 355 17.76 -29.97 -2.05
C GLY A 355 19.03 -30.40 -1.30
N TYR A 356 19.74 -31.42 -1.75
CA TYR A 356 20.85 -32.00 -1.00
C TYR A 356 22.23 -31.86 -1.67
N TYR A 357 22.34 -31.04 -2.71
CA TYR A 357 23.64 -30.73 -3.30
C TYR A 357 24.49 -30.01 -2.27
N THR A 358 25.74 -30.47 -2.04
CA THR A 358 26.66 -30.01 -0.98
C THR A 358 26.20 -30.29 0.47
N HIS A 359 25.17 -31.12 0.70
CA HIS A 359 24.70 -31.44 2.04
C HIS A 359 25.73 -32.35 2.76
N PRO A 360 26.10 -32.06 4.04
CA PRO A 360 27.19 -32.75 4.70
C PRO A 360 26.92 -34.26 4.97
N THR A 361 25.65 -34.65 5.14
CA THR A 361 25.28 -36.03 5.55
C THR A 361 24.33 -36.72 4.56
N LYS A 362 23.66 -36.00 3.65
CA LYS A 362 22.71 -36.58 2.69
C LYS A 362 23.26 -36.49 1.29
N ALA A 363 23.26 -37.63 0.57
CA ALA A 363 23.72 -37.63 -0.84
C ALA A 363 22.73 -36.96 -1.78
N CYS A 364 23.24 -36.13 -2.67
CA CYS A 364 22.47 -35.57 -3.78
C CYS A 364 22.23 -36.62 -4.85
N VAL A 365 20.98 -36.73 -5.33
CA VAL A 365 20.57 -37.68 -6.39
C VAL A 365 20.45 -37.01 -7.77
N CYS A 366 20.69 -35.71 -7.86
CA CYS A 366 20.59 -34.96 -9.11
C CYS A 366 21.85 -35.12 -9.97
N SER A 367 21.66 -35.30 -11.27
CA SER A 367 22.78 -35.23 -12.21
C SER A 367 23.31 -33.78 -12.33
N PRO A 368 24.58 -33.57 -12.68
CA PRO A 368 25.13 -32.24 -12.89
C PRO A 368 24.31 -31.37 -13.86
N GLY A 369 23.76 -31.95 -14.92
CA GLY A 369 22.90 -31.27 -15.87
C GLY A 369 21.55 -30.82 -15.27
N GLN A 370 20.98 -31.60 -14.34
CA GLN A 370 19.76 -31.20 -13.63
C GLN A 370 20.03 -30.04 -12.66
N VAL A 371 21.16 -30.07 -11.95
CA VAL A 371 21.57 -28.96 -11.06
C VAL A 371 21.73 -27.66 -11.87
N GLN A 372 22.49 -27.73 -12.99
CA GLN A 372 22.73 -26.56 -13.84
C GLN A 372 21.42 -26.01 -14.43
N LYS A 373 20.53 -26.90 -14.91
CA LYS A 373 19.22 -26.50 -15.44
C LYS A 373 18.35 -25.82 -14.38
N TYR A 374 18.44 -26.26 -13.13
CA TYR A 374 17.71 -25.66 -12.01
C TYR A 374 18.24 -24.26 -11.68
N LEU A 375 19.57 -24.10 -11.56
CA LEU A 375 20.20 -22.82 -11.31
C LEU A 375 19.95 -21.81 -12.44
N ASN A 376 19.98 -22.25 -13.70
CA ASN A 376 19.74 -21.41 -14.87
C ASN A 376 18.28 -20.91 -15.01
N ARG A 377 17.36 -21.29 -14.12
CA ARG A 377 16.04 -20.66 -14.04
C ARG A 377 16.10 -19.21 -13.59
N ILE A 378 17.13 -18.85 -12.82
CA ILE A 378 17.40 -17.49 -12.39
C ILE A 378 18.37 -16.88 -13.41
N SER A 379 17.99 -15.73 -13.99
CA SER A 379 18.84 -15.05 -14.95
C SER A 379 20.06 -14.40 -14.28
N GLY A 380 21.21 -14.38 -15.00
CA GLY A 380 22.41 -13.68 -14.53
C GLY A 380 22.13 -12.23 -14.11
N PRO A 381 21.47 -11.44 -14.97
CA PRO A 381 21.13 -10.05 -14.62
C PRO A 381 20.28 -9.87 -13.34
N LEU A 382 19.47 -10.85 -12.95
CA LEU A 382 18.78 -10.80 -11.66
C LEU A 382 19.71 -11.15 -10.51
N LEU A 383 20.60 -12.14 -10.70
CA LEU A 383 21.60 -12.50 -9.68
C LEU A 383 22.60 -11.36 -9.40
N ASP A 384 22.97 -10.60 -10.43
CA ASP A 384 23.85 -9.42 -10.29
C ASP A 384 23.27 -8.31 -9.42
N ARG A 385 21.94 -8.33 -9.18
CA ARG A 385 21.25 -7.38 -8.30
C ARG A 385 21.02 -7.91 -6.89
N ILE A 386 21.51 -9.11 -6.61
CA ILE A 386 21.48 -9.71 -5.28
C ILE A 386 22.89 -9.60 -4.70
N ASP A 387 23.06 -8.64 -3.80
CA ASP A 387 24.37 -8.25 -3.26
C ASP A 387 25.01 -9.36 -2.41
N LEU A 388 24.19 -10.12 -1.68
CA LEU A 388 24.65 -11.14 -0.74
C LEU A 388 24.06 -12.49 -1.10
N GLN A 389 24.91 -13.51 -1.22
CA GLN A 389 24.51 -14.90 -1.44
C GLN A 389 25.11 -15.75 -0.32
N ILE A 390 24.26 -16.32 0.52
CA ILE A 390 24.67 -16.98 1.77
C ILE A 390 24.20 -18.42 1.78
N GLU A 391 25.11 -19.32 2.09
CA GLU A 391 24.79 -20.73 2.34
C GLU A 391 24.28 -20.90 3.77
N VAL A 392 23.08 -21.48 3.89
CA VAL A 392 22.42 -21.79 5.17
C VAL A 392 22.56 -23.30 5.42
N THR A 393 23.54 -23.67 6.21
CA THR A 393 23.79 -25.08 6.57
C THR A 393 22.81 -25.55 7.64
N PRO A 394 22.35 -26.81 7.57
CA PRO A 394 21.55 -27.37 8.64
C PRO A 394 22.38 -27.48 9.93
N LEU A 395 21.76 -27.12 11.06
CA LEU A 395 22.39 -27.22 12.37
C LEU A 395 22.47 -28.69 12.87
N PRO A 396 23.55 -29.08 13.50
CA PRO A 396 23.63 -30.31 14.27
C PRO A 396 22.57 -30.33 15.40
N PHE A 397 22.08 -31.52 15.74
CA PHE A 397 21.05 -31.63 16.78
C PHE A 397 21.51 -31.07 18.13
N GLU A 398 22.79 -31.22 18.45
CA GLU A 398 23.40 -30.68 19.67
C GLU A 398 23.30 -29.15 19.77
N GLU A 399 23.52 -28.43 18.69
CA GLU A 399 23.39 -26.97 18.65
C GLU A 399 21.93 -26.54 18.72
N MET A 400 20.99 -27.30 18.16
CA MET A 400 19.55 -27.02 18.29
C MET A 400 19.04 -27.24 19.72
N ALA A 401 19.62 -28.18 20.47
CA ALA A 401 19.29 -28.51 21.86
C ALA A 401 19.83 -27.48 22.87
N ASP A 402 20.73 -26.56 22.46
CA ASP A 402 21.28 -25.56 23.37
C ASP A 402 20.14 -24.63 23.86
N SER A 403 19.98 -24.58 25.19
CA SER A 403 18.94 -23.80 25.84
C SER A 403 19.25 -22.30 25.94
N ARG A 404 20.50 -21.88 25.65
CA ARG A 404 20.90 -20.46 25.71
C ARG A 404 20.19 -19.67 24.63
N PRO A 405 19.55 -18.53 24.96
CA PRO A 405 18.97 -17.66 23.95
C PRO A 405 20.08 -17.04 23.07
N GLY A 406 19.78 -16.84 21.81
CA GLY A 406 20.63 -16.06 20.92
C GLY A 406 20.61 -14.56 21.26
N GLU A 407 21.33 -13.76 20.48
CA GLU A 407 21.29 -12.31 20.61
C GLU A 407 19.90 -11.78 20.23
N SER A 408 19.38 -10.82 21.02
CA SER A 408 18.04 -10.28 20.81
C SER A 408 17.97 -9.39 19.56
N SER A 409 16.81 -9.38 18.90
CA SER A 409 16.53 -8.47 17.80
C SER A 409 16.79 -7.00 18.16
N ALA A 410 16.49 -6.60 19.40
CA ALA A 410 16.70 -5.23 19.87
C ALA A 410 18.18 -4.83 19.81
N THR A 411 19.09 -5.69 20.32
CA THR A 411 20.53 -5.45 20.30
C THR A 411 21.10 -5.37 18.88
N ILE A 412 20.69 -6.29 18.00
CA ILE A 412 21.10 -6.27 16.59
C ILE A 412 20.58 -5.00 15.92
N ARG A 413 19.32 -4.63 16.16
CA ARG A 413 18.68 -3.45 15.58
C ARG A 413 19.39 -2.16 15.96
N GLU A 414 19.89 -2.02 17.18
CA GLU A 414 20.68 -0.85 17.58
C GLU A 414 21.96 -0.69 16.73
N ARG A 415 22.66 -1.79 16.46
CA ARG A 415 23.85 -1.75 15.58
C ARG A 415 23.49 -1.38 14.14
N VAL A 416 22.39 -1.96 13.64
CA VAL A 416 21.86 -1.66 12.31
C VAL A 416 21.47 -0.19 12.19
N ILE A 417 20.81 0.39 13.20
CA ILE A 417 20.43 1.81 13.22
C ILE A 417 21.68 2.70 13.21
N ARG A 418 22.71 2.40 14.02
CA ARG A 418 23.97 3.16 14.01
C ARG A 418 24.66 3.12 12.66
N ALA A 419 24.72 1.94 12.05
CA ALA A 419 25.31 1.78 10.72
C ALA A 419 24.53 2.58 9.65
N ARG A 420 23.19 2.61 9.75
CA ARG A 420 22.35 3.39 8.85
C ARG A 420 22.57 4.89 9.03
N GLN A 421 22.64 5.39 10.25
CA GLN A 421 22.92 6.80 10.52
C GLN A 421 24.26 7.27 9.92
N ILE A 422 25.29 6.43 9.96
CA ILE A 422 26.58 6.73 9.31
C ILE A 422 26.40 6.82 7.78
N GLN A 423 25.62 5.95 7.17
CA GLN A 423 25.36 5.97 5.73
C GLN A 423 24.54 7.20 5.34
N GLU A 424 23.49 7.52 6.08
CA GLU A 424 22.67 8.72 5.86
C GLU A 424 23.50 10.00 5.95
N ALA A 425 24.39 10.11 6.94
CA ALA A 425 25.31 11.23 7.06
C ALA A 425 26.32 11.29 5.88
N ARG A 426 26.80 10.13 5.42
CA ARG A 426 27.72 10.04 4.27
C ARG A 426 27.09 10.51 2.97
N TYR A 427 25.82 10.23 2.77
CA TYR A 427 25.08 10.49 1.53
C TYR A 427 24.15 11.70 1.64
N ALA A 428 24.26 12.51 2.69
CA ALA A 428 23.35 13.63 2.95
C ALA A 428 23.24 14.62 1.79
N ASP A 429 24.33 14.81 1.03
CA ASP A 429 24.40 15.73 -0.11
C ASP A 429 23.98 15.08 -1.44
N ILE A 430 23.62 13.79 -1.45
CA ILE A 430 23.27 13.05 -2.68
C ILE A 430 21.78 12.69 -2.65
N PRO A 431 20.94 13.41 -3.42
CA PRO A 431 19.52 13.13 -3.45
C PRO A 431 19.20 11.68 -3.86
N GLY A 432 18.29 11.02 -3.12
CA GLY A 432 17.84 9.65 -3.41
C GLY A 432 18.77 8.53 -2.93
N ILE A 433 19.92 8.84 -2.34
CA ILE A 433 20.84 7.86 -1.75
C ILE A 433 20.82 8.02 -0.23
N TYR A 434 20.36 7.01 0.48
CA TYR A 434 20.25 6.98 1.95
C TYR A 434 20.90 5.73 2.57
N CYS A 435 21.34 4.77 1.74
CA CYS A 435 22.00 3.55 2.18
C CYS A 435 22.93 3.02 1.09
N ASN A 436 23.79 2.07 1.45
CA ASN A 436 24.79 1.53 0.54
C ASN A 436 24.19 0.84 -0.69
N ALA A 437 23.06 0.13 -0.53
CA ALA A 437 22.38 -0.53 -1.65
C ALA A 437 21.70 0.44 -2.64
N CYS A 438 21.65 1.74 -2.31
CA CYS A 438 21.16 2.76 -3.26
C CYS A 438 22.27 3.22 -4.23
N LEU A 439 23.53 2.87 -3.98
CA LEU A 439 24.64 3.19 -4.90
C LEU A 439 24.48 2.35 -6.17
N LEU A 440 24.38 3.03 -7.30
CA LEU A 440 24.46 2.37 -8.60
C LEU A 440 25.92 2.02 -8.90
N TYR A 441 26.16 0.92 -9.62
CA TYR A 441 27.50 0.49 -10.05
C TYR A 441 28.29 1.54 -10.83
N THR A 442 27.62 2.59 -11.31
CA THR A 442 28.17 3.68 -12.09
C THR A 442 28.38 4.97 -11.29
N SER A 443 28.09 4.97 -9.98
CA SER A 443 28.41 6.13 -9.14
C SER A 443 29.89 6.10 -8.77
N PRO A 444 30.66 7.18 -8.99
CA PRO A 444 32.08 7.25 -8.64
C PRO A 444 32.32 7.17 -7.14
#